data_13d719206c0a6e96bef1ad6cb0ec40f2
#
_entry.id   13d719206c0a6e96bef1ad6cb0ec40f2
#
_cell.length_a   1.000
_cell.length_b   1.000
_cell.length_c   1.000
_cell.angle_alpha   90.00
_cell.angle_beta   90.00
_cell.angle_gamma   90.00
#
_symmetry.space_group_name_H-M   'P 1'
#
loop_
_entity.id
_entity.type
_entity.pdbx_description
1 polymer ?
#
loop_
_entity_poly.entity_id
_entity_poly.type
_entity_poly.pdbx_seq_one_letter_code
_entity_poly.pdbx_strand_id
1 'polypeptide(L)'
;EEEISNTINCLFFDQQSHHFNVEIIVLINNSSDANAEIIKTNKSTLQFLTCFANKYNTSNLSLHSLYVSDLNPKHAGVGWARKIGMDIALERFLSCSSNGVIVGLDADATVGPNYLNSIYEFFKNGDYTGASIHFEHPIDGNNFSDVQYKHIIAYELHLRYYKNVLSYAGFPFAFHTVGSSFALTALAYARQGGMNRRKAGEDFYFINKLIKGEKFGEICDTKVLPSPRVSTRVPFGTGRAILEAFNGQKNLDITYDFSIFIILKKWIKLISSNKFEYANFPEEIRRYITKEEWFEAHLELQKNTSNQKSYLKRFFAKYDAFWVLKFVHFIKDNLRSNTSLVNNVELLLKAQNIMCSNDKLEQLLILRKLDIKKGAEAP
;
A
#
# COMPACT_ATOMS: atom_id res chain seq x y z
N GLU A 1 -8.59 -11.32 19.43
CA GLU A 1 -8.16 -12.09 18.26
C GLU A 1 -6.80 -12.72 18.56
N GLU A 2 -6.63 -14.01 18.27
CA GLU A 2 -5.36 -14.75 18.52
C GLU A 2 -4.16 -14.10 17.83
N GLU A 3 -4.36 -13.55 16.66
CA GLU A 3 -3.27 -12.98 15.84
C GLU A 3 -2.67 -11.70 16.42
N ILE A 4 -3.44 -10.91 17.18
CA ILE A 4 -2.91 -9.66 17.75
C ILE A 4 -1.80 -9.92 18.77
N SER A 5 -1.83 -11.06 19.46
CA SER A 5 -0.77 -11.42 20.41
C SER A 5 0.58 -11.57 19.71
N ASN A 6 0.60 -12.15 18.50
CA ASN A 6 1.82 -12.31 17.70
C ASN A 6 2.37 -10.95 17.24
N THR A 7 1.50 -10.05 16.79
CA THR A 7 1.88 -8.69 16.41
C THR A 7 2.46 -7.92 17.58
N ILE A 8 1.82 -7.96 18.76
CA ILE A 8 2.28 -7.24 19.93
C ILE A 8 3.60 -7.84 20.46
N ASN A 9 3.70 -9.18 20.53
CA ASN A 9 4.94 -9.84 20.93
C ASN A 9 6.11 -9.48 20.02
N CYS A 10 5.88 -9.49 18.71
CA CYS A 10 6.89 -9.10 17.73
C CYS A 10 7.39 -7.65 17.93
N LEU A 11 6.50 -6.73 18.29
CA LEU A 11 6.85 -5.32 18.53
C LEU A 11 7.53 -5.09 19.89
N PHE A 12 7.25 -5.92 20.90
CA PHE A 12 7.81 -5.74 22.24
C PHE A 12 9.08 -6.54 22.49
N PHE A 13 9.19 -7.76 21.93
CA PHE A 13 10.24 -8.71 22.31
C PHE A 13 11.21 -9.04 21.20
N ASP A 14 10.79 -8.90 19.92
CA ASP A 14 11.62 -9.28 18.78
C ASP A 14 12.35 -8.09 18.14
N GLN A 15 12.09 -6.85 18.62
CA GLN A 15 12.76 -5.67 18.08
C GLN A 15 14.15 -5.47 18.66
N GLN A 16 15.07 -5.00 17.84
CA GLN A 16 16.37 -4.50 18.30
C GLN A 16 16.17 -3.31 19.26
N SER A 17 17.09 -3.15 20.22
CA SER A 17 17.04 -2.03 21.16
C SER A 17 17.03 -0.69 20.42
N HIS A 18 16.25 0.25 20.94
CA HIS A 18 16.10 1.60 20.39
C HIS A 18 16.17 2.66 21.49
N HIS A 19 16.50 3.90 21.14
CA HIS A 19 16.70 5.02 22.05
C HIS A 19 15.64 6.13 21.92
N PHE A 20 14.60 5.89 21.16
CA PHE A 20 13.47 6.80 20.93
C PHE A 20 12.17 6.22 21.53
N ASN A 21 11.18 7.07 21.74
CA ASN A 21 9.91 6.68 22.29
C ASN A 21 8.99 6.10 21.21
N VAL A 22 8.34 4.99 21.52
CA VAL A 22 7.36 4.30 20.69
C VAL A 22 6.06 4.11 21.48
N GLU A 23 4.95 4.51 20.88
CA GLU A 23 3.61 4.25 21.39
C GLU A 23 2.85 3.38 20.38
N ILE A 24 2.39 2.23 20.82
CA ILE A 24 1.56 1.31 20.05
C ILE A 24 0.11 1.59 20.43
N ILE A 25 -0.66 2.12 19.49
CA ILE A 25 -2.08 2.45 19.68
C ILE A 25 -2.93 1.38 19.00
N VAL A 26 -3.57 0.54 19.80
CA VAL A 26 -4.48 -0.51 19.30
C VAL A 26 -5.91 -0.03 19.41
N LEU A 27 -6.58 0.07 18.26
CA LEU A 27 -8.00 0.38 18.18
C LEU A 27 -8.82 -0.88 17.97
N ILE A 28 -9.69 -1.19 18.92
CA ILE A 28 -10.71 -2.23 18.83
C ILE A 28 -12.03 -1.54 18.51
N ASN A 29 -12.74 -2.02 17.49
CA ASN A 29 -14.02 -1.42 17.11
C ASN A 29 -15.06 -2.44 16.69
N ASN A 30 -16.33 -2.09 16.87
CA ASN A 30 -17.46 -2.77 16.27
C ASN A 30 -18.58 -1.79 15.90
N SER A 31 -19.48 -2.25 15.04
CA SER A 31 -20.70 -1.52 14.72
C SER A 31 -21.76 -1.67 15.83
N SER A 32 -22.74 -0.77 15.82
CA SER A 32 -23.86 -0.80 16.76
C SER A 32 -24.76 -2.03 16.61
N ASP A 33 -24.72 -2.71 15.46
CA ASP A 33 -25.44 -3.95 15.16
C ASP A 33 -24.58 -5.22 15.33
N ALA A 34 -23.41 -5.09 15.97
CA ALA A 34 -22.52 -6.23 16.22
C ALA A 34 -23.19 -7.27 17.12
N ASN A 35 -23.03 -8.54 16.80
CA ASN A 35 -23.56 -9.63 17.60
C ASN A 35 -22.79 -9.80 18.94
N ALA A 36 -23.38 -10.54 19.88
CA ALA A 36 -22.82 -10.73 21.21
C ALA A 36 -21.44 -11.40 21.20
N GLU A 37 -21.14 -12.26 20.23
CA GLU A 37 -19.86 -12.94 20.09
C GLU A 37 -18.73 -11.96 19.74
N ILE A 38 -18.97 -11.07 18.77
CA ILE A 38 -18.02 -10.00 18.41
C ILE A 38 -17.75 -9.10 19.61
N ILE A 39 -18.80 -8.67 20.32
CA ILE A 39 -18.67 -7.82 21.51
C ILE A 39 -17.86 -8.55 22.61
N LYS A 40 -18.13 -9.83 22.84
CA LYS A 40 -17.40 -10.64 23.82
C LYS A 40 -15.92 -10.75 23.42
N THR A 41 -15.64 -11.07 22.18
CA THR A 41 -14.27 -11.20 21.65
C THR A 41 -13.50 -9.86 21.79
N ASN A 42 -14.13 -8.74 21.43
CA ASN A 42 -13.54 -7.42 21.57
C ASN A 42 -13.22 -7.06 23.03
N LYS A 43 -14.11 -7.38 23.97
CA LYS A 43 -13.88 -7.19 25.42
C LYS A 43 -12.73 -8.05 25.93
N SER A 44 -12.65 -9.32 25.50
CA SER A 44 -11.53 -10.20 25.86
C SER A 44 -10.20 -9.69 25.29
N THR A 45 -10.21 -9.20 24.05
CA THR A 45 -9.02 -8.57 23.44
C THR A 45 -8.60 -7.32 24.21
N LEU A 46 -9.55 -6.45 24.60
CA LEU A 46 -9.25 -5.27 25.41
C LEU A 46 -8.63 -5.66 26.77
N GLN A 47 -9.19 -6.65 27.43
CA GLN A 47 -8.67 -7.15 28.71
C GLN A 47 -7.24 -7.69 28.55
N PHE A 48 -6.98 -8.51 27.51
CA PHE A 48 -5.65 -9.00 27.19
C PHE A 48 -4.67 -7.86 27.00
N LEU A 49 -4.98 -6.87 26.18
CA LEU A 49 -4.10 -5.73 25.88
C LEU A 49 -3.84 -4.86 27.13
N THR A 50 -4.87 -4.69 27.98
CA THR A 50 -4.72 -3.94 29.24
C THR A 50 -3.78 -4.67 30.21
N CYS A 51 -3.95 -5.99 30.37
CA CYS A 51 -3.05 -6.80 31.20
C CYS A 51 -1.62 -6.78 30.66
N PHE A 52 -1.47 -6.89 29.33
CA PHE A 52 -0.18 -6.83 28.66
C PHE A 52 0.52 -5.48 28.90
N ALA A 53 -0.20 -4.36 28.69
CA ALA A 53 0.32 -3.02 28.90
C ALA A 53 0.79 -2.81 30.34
N ASN A 54 -0.02 -3.23 31.35
CA ASN A 54 0.33 -3.11 32.77
C ASN A 54 1.61 -3.89 33.15
N LYS A 55 1.91 -4.97 32.40
CA LYS A 55 3.05 -5.83 32.70
C LYS A 55 4.33 -5.41 31.94
N TYR A 56 4.20 -4.92 30.71
CA TYR A 56 5.33 -4.80 29.82
C TYR A 56 5.64 -3.37 29.35
N ASN A 57 4.76 -2.38 29.61
CA ASN A 57 5.08 -1.00 29.27
C ASN A 57 6.35 -0.52 29.99
N THR A 58 7.17 0.21 29.25
CA THR A 58 8.40 0.85 29.71
C THR A 58 8.34 2.36 29.48
N SER A 59 9.38 3.09 29.85
CA SER A 59 9.48 4.54 29.62
C SER A 59 9.56 4.90 28.10
N ASN A 60 10.09 3.99 27.27
CA ASN A 60 10.34 4.25 25.84
C ASN A 60 9.52 3.34 24.89
N LEU A 61 8.76 2.37 25.40
CA LEU A 61 7.86 1.52 24.62
C LEU A 61 6.57 1.29 25.40
N SER A 62 5.45 1.75 24.89
CA SER A 62 4.16 1.63 25.57
C SER A 62 3.04 1.21 24.62
N LEU A 63 2.11 0.41 25.15
CA LEU A 63 0.89 -0.04 24.50
C LEU A 63 -0.31 0.70 25.11
N HIS A 64 -1.14 1.26 24.23
CA HIS A 64 -2.40 1.89 24.55
C HIS A 64 -3.53 1.23 23.76
N SER A 65 -4.56 0.77 24.45
CA SER A 65 -5.71 0.13 23.80
C SER A 65 -6.97 0.97 23.99
N LEU A 66 -7.73 1.15 22.90
CA LEU A 66 -9.01 1.86 22.91
C LEU A 66 -10.09 0.95 22.32
N TYR A 67 -11.26 0.99 22.95
CA TYR A 67 -12.43 0.28 22.44
C TYR A 67 -13.51 1.28 22.06
N VAL A 68 -13.85 1.31 20.77
CA VAL A 68 -14.90 2.15 20.21
C VAL A 68 -16.05 1.24 19.77
N SER A 69 -17.07 1.15 20.61
CA SER A 69 -18.34 0.47 20.32
C SER A 69 -19.30 1.41 19.59
N ASP A 70 -20.40 0.89 19.10
CA ASP A 70 -21.54 1.63 18.56
C ASP A 70 -21.25 2.49 17.32
N LEU A 71 -20.23 2.11 16.53
CA LEU A 71 -20.00 2.75 15.25
C LEU A 71 -21.18 2.52 14.30
N ASN A 72 -21.54 3.56 13.55
CA ASN A 72 -22.54 3.40 12.50
C ASN A 72 -22.13 2.28 11.53
N PRO A 73 -22.99 1.27 11.26
CA PRO A 73 -22.66 0.12 10.41
C PRO A 73 -22.12 0.50 9.02
N LYS A 74 -22.52 1.66 8.50
CA LYS A 74 -22.01 2.20 7.24
C LYS A 74 -20.52 2.52 7.30
N HIS A 75 -19.98 2.84 8.47
CA HIS A 75 -18.61 3.29 8.67
C HIS A 75 -17.75 2.35 9.52
N ALA A 76 -18.36 1.39 10.22
CA ALA A 76 -17.66 0.41 11.03
C ALA A 76 -16.78 -0.49 10.16
N GLY A 77 -15.50 -0.17 10.06
CA GLY A 77 -14.52 -0.87 9.24
C GLY A 77 -13.10 -0.38 9.50
N VAL A 78 -12.15 -0.98 8.80
CA VAL A 78 -10.70 -0.73 8.97
C VAL A 78 -10.32 0.75 8.71
N GLY A 79 -10.93 1.41 7.74
CA GLY A 79 -10.63 2.82 7.44
C GLY A 79 -11.02 3.76 8.57
N TRP A 80 -12.15 3.50 9.26
CA TRP A 80 -12.53 4.30 10.41
C TRP A 80 -11.63 4.00 11.61
N ALA A 81 -11.28 2.73 11.83
CA ALA A 81 -10.35 2.33 12.87
C ALA A 81 -8.97 3.01 12.69
N ARG A 82 -8.40 2.93 11.49
CA ARG A 82 -7.14 3.62 11.17
C ARG A 82 -7.24 5.13 11.37
N LYS A 83 -8.35 5.73 10.90
CA LYS A 83 -8.56 7.18 11.11
C LYS A 83 -8.51 7.56 12.57
N ILE A 84 -9.27 6.89 13.44
CA ILE A 84 -9.31 7.20 14.87
C ILE A 84 -7.92 7.00 15.49
N GLY A 85 -7.25 5.88 15.23
CA GLY A 85 -5.91 5.61 15.78
C GLY A 85 -4.88 6.65 15.33
N MET A 86 -4.90 7.05 14.07
CA MET A 86 -3.97 8.06 13.54
C MET A 86 -4.31 9.48 14.00
N ASP A 87 -5.60 9.82 14.17
CA ASP A 87 -6.02 11.11 14.72
C ASP A 87 -5.54 11.24 16.18
N ILE A 88 -5.63 10.16 16.98
CA ILE A 88 -5.09 10.11 18.34
C ILE A 88 -3.56 10.26 18.34
N ALA A 89 -2.87 9.56 17.43
CA ALA A 89 -1.42 9.71 17.30
C ALA A 89 -1.03 11.15 16.96
N LEU A 90 -1.75 11.80 16.03
CA LEU A 90 -1.55 13.20 15.72
C LEU A 90 -1.76 14.11 16.95
N GLU A 91 -2.85 13.93 17.70
CA GLU A 91 -3.14 14.70 18.92
C GLU A 91 -2.02 14.58 19.94
N ARG A 92 -1.49 13.36 20.15
CA ARG A 92 -0.37 13.12 21.05
C ARG A 92 0.91 13.84 20.59
N PHE A 93 1.23 13.82 19.30
CA PHE A 93 2.36 14.60 18.77
C PHE A 93 2.17 16.10 18.92
N LEU A 94 0.96 16.61 18.69
CA LEU A 94 0.64 18.03 18.88
C LEU A 94 0.80 18.44 20.34
N SER A 95 0.35 17.63 21.29
CA SER A 95 0.48 17.92 22.73
C SER A 95 1.94 17.98 23.21
N CYS A 96 2.83 17.24 22.53
CA CYS A 96 4.27 17.26 22.79
C CYS A 96 5.03 18.26 21.90
N SER A 97 4.33 19.06 21.08
CA SER A 97 4.95 19.95 20.06
C SER A 97 5.97 19.24 19.17
N SER A 98 5.70 17.99 18.80
CA SER A 98 6.59 17.11 18.04
C SER A 98 6.00 16.76 16.67
N ASN A 99 6.88 16.54 15.68
CA ASN A 99 6.50 16.02 14.36
C ASN A 99 7.04 14.58 14.22
N GLY A 100 6.52 13.66 15.02
CA GLY A 100 6.93 12.26 14.98
C GLY A 100 6.31 11.50 13.79
N VAL A 101 6.59 10.20 13.75
CA VAL A 101 6.16 9.31 12.67
C VAL A 101 4.96 8.48 13.08
N ILE A 102 3.91 8.50 12.27
CA ILE A 102 2.72 7.65 12.39
C ILE A 102 2.89 6.47 11.44
N VAL A 103 2.70 5.26 11.94
CA VAL A 103 2.87 4.02 11.16
C VAL A 103 1.56 3.25 11.12
N GLY A 104 1.16 2.82 9.93
CA GLY A 104 0.02 1.92 9.74
C GLY A 104 0.48 0.46 9.78
N LEU A 105 -0.07 -0.31 10.72
CA LEU A 105 0.18 -1.75 10.85
C LEU A 105 -1.15 -2.48 11.14
N ASP A 106 -1.38 -3.61 10.50
CA ASP A 106 -2.55 -4.44 10.76
C ASP A 106 -2.30 -5.37 11.96
N ALA A 107 -3.36 -5.67 12.71
CA ALA A 107 -3.29 -6.45 13.95
C ALA A 107 -2.98 -7.96 13.72
N ASP A 108 -2.78 -8.37 12.49
CA ASP A 108 -2.44 -9.74 12.07
C ASP A 108 -1.12 -9.77 11.26
N ALA A 109 -0.35 -8.68 11.29
CA ALA A 109 0.95 -8.60 10.64
C ALA A 109 2.09 -8.69 11.67
N THR A 110 3.17 -9.35 11.33
CA THR A 110 4.45 -9.29 12.06
C THR A 110 5.47 -8.46 11.29
N VAL A 111 6.58 -8.12 11.92
CA VAL A 111 7.58 -7.22 11.33
C VAL A 111 9.00 -7.74 11.53
N GLY A 112 9.95 -7.26 10.74
CA GLY A 112 11.37 -7.60 10.92
C GLY A 112 11.95 -7.07 12.24
N PRO A 113 13.05 -7.65 12.74
CA PRO A 113 13.60 -7.29 14.05
C PRO A 113 14.20 -5.88 14.10
N ASN A 114 14.48 -5.26 12.98
CA ASN A 114 15.00 -3.88 12.85
C ASN A 114 13.92 -2.87 12.45
N TYR A 115 12.63 -3.25 12.48
CA TYR A 115 11.52 -2.45 11.94
C TYR A 115 11.44 -1.05 12.54
N LEU A 116 11.48 -0.94 13.86
CA LEU A 116 11.40 0.35 14.53
C LEU A 116 12.60 1.25 14.22
N ASN A 117 13.82 0.68 14.25
CA ASN A 117 15.04 1.42 13.94
C ASN A 117 15.10 1.87 12.48
N SER A 118 14.74 1.01 11.53
CA SER A 118 14.74 1.34 10.10
C SER A 118 13.77 2.49 9.78
N ILE A 119 12.58 2.51 10.38
CA ILE A 119 11.63 3.61 10.21
C ILE A 119 12.21 4.90 10.81
N TYR A 120 12.72 4.84 12.03
CA TYR A 120 13.30 6.01 12.69
C TYR A 120 14.45 6.62 11.88
N GLU A 121 15.41 5.82 11.46
CA GLU A 121 16.59 6.30 10.71
C GLU A 121 16.19 6.84 9.32
N PHE A 122 15.21 6.25 8.66
CA PHE A 122 14.71 6.75 7.38
C PHE A 122 14.17 8.17 7.48
N PHE A 123 13.33 8.47 8.46
CA PHE A 123 12.75 9.80 8.63
C PHE A 123 13.71 10.80 9.28
N LYS A 124 14.66 10.34 10.09
CA LYS A 124 15.69 11.18 10.71
C LYS A 124 16.73 11.66 9.70
N ASN A 125 17.17 10.78 8.81
CA ASN A 125 18.27 11.05 7.88
C ASN A 125 17.81 11.57 6.52
N GLY A 126 16.53 11.39 6.17
CA GLY A 126 15.90 11.81 4.92
C GLY A 126 14.93 12.97 5.11
N ASP A 127 14.75 13.73 4.05
CA ASP A 127 13.73 14.80 4.00
C ASP A 127 12.41 14.21 3.45
N TYR A 128 12.00 13.04 4.01
CA TYR A 128 10.77 12.35 3.61
C TYR A 128 9.63 12.70 4.56
N THR A 129 8.43 12.79 4.00
CA THR A 129 7.20 13.05 4.74
C THR A 129 6.29 11.82 4.80
N GLY A 130 6.56 10.83 3.96
CA GLY A 130 5.89 9.54 3.94
C GLY A 130 6.72 8.48 3.22
N ALA A 131 6.41 7.22 3.48
CA ALA A 131 7.04 6.07 2.84
C ALA A 131 6.11 4.86 2.79
N SER A 132 6.25 4.03 1.74
CA SER A 132 5.86 2.63 1.80
C SER A 132 6.96 1.81 2.48
N ILE A 133 6.57 0.78 3.24
CA ILE A 133 7.50 -0.14 3.87
C ILE A 133 7.47 -1.44 3.07
N HIS A 134 8.63 -2.03 2.80
CA HIS A 134 8.70 -3.31 2.12
C HIS A 134 7.88 -4.37 2.87
N PHE A 135 7.12 -5.18 2.13
CA PHE A 135 6.32 -6.25 2.71
C PHE A 135 6.55 -7.56 1.97
N GLU A 136 6.39 -8.66 2.67
CA GLU A 136 6.43 -10.01 2.09
C GLU A 136 5.40 -10.87 2.81
N HIS A 137 4.47 -11.49 2.09
CA HIS A 137 3.62 -12.49 2.74
C HIS A 137 4.43 -13.76 3.02
N PRO A 138 4.14 -14.48 4.12
CA PRO A 138 4.63 -15.84 4.31
C PRO A 138 4.21 -16.74 3.13
N ILE A 139 5.16 -17.47 2.56
CA ILE A 139 4.97 -18.30 1.35
C ILE A 139 5.09 -19.80 1.63
N ASP A 140 5.46 -20.15 2.85
CA ASP A 140 5.62 -21.52 3.37
C ASP A 140 5.40 -21.55 4.88
N GLY A 141 5.44 -22.75 5.45
CA GLY A 141 5.27 -22.99 6.88
C GLY A 141 4.11 -23.93 7.19
N ASN A 142 3.77 -24.07 8.48
CA ASN A 142 2.73 -25.00 8.95
C ASN A 142 1.41 -24.32 9.36
N ASN A 143 1.34 -22.97 9.29
CA ASN A 143 0.21 -22.20 9.79
C ASN A 143 -0.97 -22.14 8.80
N PHE A 144 -0.71 -22.41 7.51
CA PHE A 144 -1.71 -22.34 6.45
C PHE A 144 -1.58 -23.54 5.51
N SER A 145 -2.62 -23.82 4.73
CA SER A 145 -2.58 -24.91 3.76
C SER A 145 -1.68 -24.57 2.55
N ASP A 146 -1.15 -25.59 1.89
CA ASP A 146 -0.34 -25.44 0.65
C ASP A 146 -1.12 -24.65 -0.43
N VAL A 147 -2.44 -24.85 -0.51
CA VAL A 147 -3.30 -24.14 -1.46
C VAL A 147 -3.33 -22.65 -1.13
N GLN A 148 -3.37 -22.30 0.16
CA GLN A 148 -3.34 -20.91 0.61
C GLN A 148 -2.00 -20.25 0.30
N TYR A 149 -0.88 -20.94 0.52
CA TYR A 149 0.44 -20.47 0.10
C TYR A 149 0.55 -20.28 -1.42
N LYS A 150 0.01 -21.18 -2.22
CA LYS A 150 -0.05 -21.00 -3.69
C LYS A 150 -0.86 -19.76 -4.10
N HIS A 151 -1.99 -19.52 -3.44
CA HIS A 151 -2.82 -18.34 -3.72
C HIS A 151 -2.13 -17.03 -3.32
N ILE A 152 -1.47 -16.99 -2.15
CA ILE A 152 -0.79 -15.76 -1.72
C ILE A 152 0.43 -15.45 -2.60
N ILE A 153 1.17 -16.47 -3.07
CA ILE A 153 2.27 -16.30 -4.03
C ILE A 153 1.74 -15.63 -5.31
N ALA A 154 0.64 -16.12 -5.88
CA ALA A 154 0.05 -15.55 -7.08
C ALA A 154 -0.48 -14.12 -6.83
N TYR A 155 -1.13 -13.88 -5.70
CA TYR A 155 -1.65 -12.57 -5.33
C TYR A 155 -0.53 -11.54 -5.15
N GLU A 156 0.51 -11.86 -4.38
CA GLU A 156 1.65 -10.95 -4.18
C GLU A 156 2.42 -10.72 -5.48
N LEU A 157 2.59 -11.76 -6.31
CA LEU A 157 3.22 -11.65 -7.62
C LEU A 157 2.46 -10.64 -8.51
N HIS A 158 1.12 -10.67 -8.51
CA HIS A 158 0.29 -9.68 -9.20
C HIS A 158 0.53 -8.25 -8.69
N LEU A 159 0.56 -8.04 -7.36
CA LEU A 159 0.80 -6.71 -6.79
C LEU A 159 2.18 -6.16 -7.18
N ARG A 160 3.22 -7.00 -7.11
CA ARG A 160 4.58 -6.62 -7.50
C ARG A 160 4.74 -6.40 -9.00
N TYR A 161 4.09 -7.24 -9.81
CA TYR A 161 4.01 -7.01 -11.25
C TYR A 161 3.42 -5.63 -11.53
N TYR A 162 2.27 -5.28 -10.95
CA TYR A 162 1.61 -4.00 -11.20
C TYR A 162 2.49 -2.81 -10.83
N LYS A 163 3.12 -2.82 -9.66
CA LYS A 163 4.06 -1.76 -9.24
C LYS A 163 5.26 -1.67 -10.20
N ASN A 164 5.89 -2.80 -10.50
CA ASN A 164 7.10 -2.82 -11.31
C ASN A 164 6.86 -2.47 -12.77
N VAL A 165 5.71 -2.84 -13.33
CA VAL A 165 5.37 -2.49 -14.71
C VAL A 165 5.00 -1.01 -14.85
N LEU A 166 4.41 -0.38 -13.84
CA LEU A 166 4.21 1.08 -13.79
C LEU A 166 5.56 1.82 -13.72
N SER A 167 6.48 1.35 -12.89
CA SER A 167 7.85 1.87 -12.84
C SER A 167 8.56 1.73 -14.19
N TYR A 168 8.45 0.57 -14.85
CA TYR A 168 8.98 0.34 -16.20
C TYR A 168 8.37 1.28 -17.26
N ALA A 169 7.09 1.62 -17.12
CA ALA A 169 6.42 2.59 -17.99
C ALA A 169 6.89 4.04 -17.76
N GLY A 170 7.65 4.30 -16.70
CA GLY A 170 8.12 5.64 -16.33
C GLY A 170 7.09 6.45 -15.52
N PHE A 171 6.12 5.78 -14.89
CA PHE A 171 5.16 6.43 -14.02
C PHE A 171 5.81 6.72 -12.65
N PRO A 172 5.87 7.99 -12.20
CA PRO A 172 6.68 8.37 -11.02
C PRO A 172 6.06 7.95 -9.68
N PHE A 173 4.77 7.57 -9.68
CA PHE A 173 4.03 7.21 -8.47
C PHE A 173 3.83 5.70 -8.34
N ALA A 174 4.80 4.92 -8.82
CA ALA A 174 4.78 3.46 -8.78
C ALA A 174 5.21 2.91 -7.42
N PHE A 175 4.41 3.15 -6.38
CA PHE A 175 4.62 2.67 -5.01
C PHE A 175 3.59 1.62 -4.63
N HIS A 176 3.93 0.75 -3.67
CA HIS A 176 2.96 -0.09 -3.01
C HIS A 176 2.07 0.75 -2.06
N THR A 177 0.77 0.47 -2.07
CA THR A 177 -0.22 1.19 -1.23
C THR A 177 -0.92 0.24 -0.27
N VAL A 178 -0.12 -0.57 0.43
CA VAL A 178 -0.60 -1.59 1.37
C VAL A 178 -0.83 -0.98 2.74
N GLY A 179 -2.02 -1.16 3.29
CA GLY A 179 -2.49 -0.50 4.50
C GLY A 179 -1.74 -0.88 5.79
N SER A 180 -1.07 -2.03 5.81
CA SER A 180 -0.18 -2.45 6.90
C SER A 180 1.28 -2.03 6.72
N SER A 181 1.62 -1.33 5.63
CA SER A 181 3.02 -1.18 5.21
C SER A 181 3.31 0.24 4.72
N PHE A 182 2.98 1.24 5.54
CA PHE A 182 3.29 2.64 5.27
C PHE A 182 3.56 3.43 6.55
N ALA A 183 4.35 4.49 6.42
CA ALA A 183 4.65 5.42 7.48
C ALA A 183 4.63 6.86 6.94
N LEU A 184 4.33 7.84 7.81
CA LEU A 184 4.32 9.25 7.47
C LEU A 184 4.55 10.12 8.70
N THR A 185 5.00 11.36 8.49
CA THR A 185 5.10 12.31 9.59
C THR A 185 3.72 12.79 10.04
N ALA A 186 3.57 13.16 11.31
CA ALA A 186 2.34 13.70 11.86
C ALA A 186 1.88 14.95 11.10
N LEU A 187 2.81 15.81 10.70
CA LEU A 187 2.51 17.01 9.91
C LEU A 187 1.99 16.67 8.51
N ALA A 188 2.56 15.65 7.84
CA ALA A 188 2.06 15.18 6.55
C ALA A 188 0.64 14.61 6.68
N TYR A 189 0.36 13.85 7.76
CA TYR A 189 -0.99 13.37 8.05
C TYR A 189 -2.00 14.52 8.19
N ALA A 190 -1.65 15.54 8.98
CA ALA A 190 -2.51 16.71 9.19
C ALA A 190 -2.76 17.50 7.89
N ARG A 191 -1.72 17.75 7.08
CA ARG A 191 -1.82 18.46 5.79
C ARG A 191 -2.74 17.78 4.79
N GLN A 192 -2.84 16.46 4.81
CA GLN A 192 -3.74 15.71 3.94
C GLN A 192 -5.19 15.65 4.46
N GLY A 193 -5.47 16.25 5.62
CA GLY A 193 -6.79 16.23 6.27
C GLY A 193 -7.12 14.89 6.91
N GLY A 194 -6.10 14.09 7.22
CA GLY A 194 -6.22 12.79 7.85
C GLY A 194 -6.69 11.67 6.93
N MET A 195 -6.79 10.46 7.51
CA MET A 195 -7.28 9.26 6.82
C MET A 195 -8.76 9.42 6.41
N ASN A 196 -9.13 8.88 5.26
CA ASN A 196 -10.53 8.86 4.81
C ASN A 196 -11.36 7.77 5.53
N ARG A 197 -12.71 7.91 5.48
CA ARG A 197 -13.65 7.04 6.22
C ARG A 197 -14.19 5.87 5.39
N ARG A 198 -13.48 5.45 4.35
CA ARG A 198 -13.95 4.36 3.48
C ARG A 198 -13.86 3.02 4.20
N LYS A 199 -14.79 2.10 3.95
CA LYS A 199 -14.76 0.75 4.52
C LYS A 199 -13.61 -0.11 3.99
N ALA A 200 -13.14 0.18 2.77
CA ALA A 200 -12.03 -0.53 2.14
C ALA A 200 -11.39 0.34 1.05
N GLY A 201 -10.09 0.09 0.75
CA GLY A 201 -9.29 0.90 -0.17
C GLY A 201 -8.95 2.29 0.38
N GLU A 202 -9.20 2.54 1.65
CA GLU A 202 -8.84 3.78 2.33
C GLU A 202 -7.35 4.05 2.24
N ASP A 203 -6.53 3.00 2.32
CA ASP A 203 -5.08 3.00 2.15
C ASP A 203 -4.67 3.49 0.76
N PHE A 204 -5.21 2.88 -0.31
CA PHE A 204 -4.94 3.29 -1.68
C PHE A 204 -5.25 4.77 -1.90
N TYR A 205 -6.42 5.24 -1.46
CA TYR A 205 -6.80 6.64 -1.61
C TYR A 205 -5.94 7.59 -0.79
N PHE A 206 -5.60 7.21 0.43
CA PHE A 206 -4.84 8.05 1.34
C PHE A 206 -3.36 8.13 0.92
N ILE A 207 -2.73 6.99 0.68
CA ILE A 207 -1.31 6.94 0.29
C ILE A 207 -1.08 7.65 -1.05
N ASN A 208 -1.99 7.51 -2.02
CA ASN A 208 -1.89 8.25 -3.28
C ASN A 208 -2.00 9.78 -3.13
N LYS A 209 -2.67 10.29 -2.10
CA LYS A 209 -2.61 11.72 -1.78
C LYS A 209 -1.22 12.13 -1.29
N LEU A 210 -0.62 11.34 -0.39
CA LEU A 210 0.72 11.58 0.13
C LEU A 210 1.76 11.58 -0.99
N ILE A 211 1.75 10.56 -1.84
CA ILE A 211 2.70 10.41 -2.96
C ILE A 211 2.69 11.64 -3.87
N LYS A 212 1.52 12.22 -4.15
CA LYS A 212 1.41 13.38 -5.06
C LYS A 212 1.86 14.70 -4.45
N GLY A 213 1.68 14.87 -3.16
CA GLY A 213 1.86 16.15 -2.49
C GLY A 213 3.17 16.32 -1.76
N GLU A 214 3.83 15.24 -1.39
CA GLU A 214 4.92 15.23 -0.43
C GLU A 214 6.15 14.46 -0.98
N LYS A 215 7.28 14.55 -0.28
CA LYS A 215 8.42 13.68 -0.55
C LYS A 215 8.12 12.29 0.00
N PHE A 216 7.81 11.38 -0.87
CA PHE A 216 7.45 10.00 -0.54
C PHE A 216 8.55 9.04 -0.99
N GLY A 217 8.91 8.07 -0.14
CA GLY A 217 9.98 7.10 -0.42
C GLY A 217 9.60 5.66 -0.11
N GLU A 218 10.59 4.78 -0.12
CA GLU A 218 10.43 3.34 0.20
C GLU A 218 11.44 2.94 1.28
N ILE A 219 10.98 2.28 2.35
CA ILE A 219 11.82 1.69 3.39
C ILE A 219 11.99 0.21 3.02
N CYS A 220 13.19 -0.18 2.62
CA CYS A 220 13.49 -1.51 2.07
C CYS A 220 14.47 -2.34 2.91
N ASP A 221 15.05 -1.80 3.95
CA ASP A 221 15.99 -2.46 4.86
C ASP A 221 15.32 -3.21 6.02
N THR A 222 14.00 -3.10 6.10
CA THR A 222 13.13 -3.90 6.97
C THR A 222 11.92 -4.40 6.19
N LYS A 223 11.04 -5.18 6.83
CA LYS A 223 9.83 -5.68 6.20
C LYS A 223 8.66 -5.85 7.15
N VAL A 224 7.47 -5.78 6.59
CA VAL A 224 6.21 -6.21 7.19
C VAL A 224 5.85 -7.57 6.62
N LEU A 225 5.30 -8.46 7.43
CA LEU A 225 4.83 -9.80 7.07
C LEU A 225 3.31 -9.87 7.30
N PRO A 226 2.49 -9.41 6.33
CA PRO A 226 1.03 -9.47 6.46
C PRO A 226 0.54 -10.92 6.45
N SER A 227 -0.48 -11.23 7.25
CA SER A 227 -1.07 -12.58 7.29
C SER A 227 -1.76 -12.93 5.96
N PRO A 228 -1.52 -14.12 5.39
CA PRO A 228 -2.22 -14.61 4.21
C PRO A 228 -3.60 -15.21 4.53
N ARG A 229 -4.16 -14.96 5.73
CA ARG A 229 -5.44 -15.53 6.15
C ARG A 229 -6.61 -15.08 5.27
N VAL A 230 -7.60 -15.94 5.13
CA VAL A 230 -8.87 -15.61 4.47
C VAL A 230 -9.70 -14.65 5.33
N SER A 231 -10.46 -13.76 4.69
CA SER A 231 -11.31 -12.82 5.41
C SER A 231 -12.57 -12.47 4.62
N THR A 232 -13.69 -12.39 5.34
CA THR A 232 -14.98 -11.90 4.81
C THR A 232 -15.27 -10.46 5.26
N ARG A 233 -14.44 -9.88 6.12
CA ARG A 233 -14.71 -8.58 6.78
C ARG A 233 -14.69 -7.37 5.85
N VAL A 234 -13.95 -7.48 4.75
CA VAL A 234 -13.80 -6.39 3.77
C VAL A 234 -14.16 -6.87 2.37
N PRO A 235 -14.70 -5.99 1.49
CA PRO A 235 -15.15 -6.37 0.15
C PRO A 235 -14.00 -6.68 -0.82
N PHE A 236 -12.77 -6.26 -0.53
CA PHE A 236 -11.55 -6.52 -1.31
C PHE A 236 -10.30 -6.42 -0.41
N GLY A 237 -9.13 -6.78 -0.94
CA GLY A 237 -7.86 -6.92 -0.23
C GLY A 237 -7.38 -8.36 -0.20
N THR A 238 -6.23 -8.61 0.47
CA THR A 238 -5.56 -9.92 0.49
C THR A 238 -6.50 -11.06 0.94
N GLY A 239 -7.08 -10.95 2.12
CA GLY A 239 -7.92 -12.02 2.68
C GLY A 239 -9.17 -12.31 1.85
N ARG A 240 -9.79 -11.30 1.24
CA ARG A 240 -10.94 -11.48 0.35
C ARG A 240 -10.53 -12.13 -0.97
N ALA A 241 -9.42 -11.69 -1.56
CA ALA A 241 -8.94 -12.25 -2.82
C ALA A 241 -8.59 -13.74 -2.70
N ILE A 242 -7.97 -14.14 -1.58
CA ILE A 242 -7.67 -15.55 -1.29
C ILE A 242 -8.96 -16.34 -1.07
N LEU A 243 -9.93 -15.82 -0.33
CA LEU A 243 -11.23 -16.46 -0.13
C LEU A 243 -11.96 -16.70 -1.47
N GLU A 244 -11.99 -15.68 -2.33
CA GLU A 244 -12.61 -15.78 -3.66
C GLU A 244 -11.91 -16.80 -4.56
N ALA A 245 -10.57 -16.90 -4.45
CA ALA A 245 -9.80 -17.91 -5.17
C ALA A 245 -10.09 -19.32 -4.66
N PHE A 246 -10.21 -19.54 -3.34
CA PHE A 246 -10.63 -20.81 -2.77
C PHE A 246 -12.01 -21.25 -3.28
N ASN A 247 -12.93 -20.30 -3.42
CA ASN A 247 -14.30 -20.56 -3.90
C ASN A 247 -14.40 -20.64 -5.43
N GLY A 248 -13.28 -20.56 -6.17
CA GLY A 248 -13.27 -20.55 -7.64
C GLY A 248 -13.89 -19.29 -8.28
N GLN A 249 -14.15 -18.25 -7.48
CA GLN A 249 -14.77 -17.00 -7.93
C GLN A 249 -13.74 -16.01 -8.53
N LYS A 250 -12.46 -16.20 -8.23
CA LYS A 250 -11.36 -15.35 -8.72
C LYS A 250 -10.20 -16.21 -9.20
N ASN A 251 -9.75 -15.93 -10.40
CA ASN A 251 -8.53 -16.52 -10.94
C ASN A 251 -7.34 -15.59 -10.64
N LEU A 252 -6.41 -16.03 -9.76
CA LEU A 252 -5.20 -15.29 -9.40
C LEU A 252 -4.04 -15.53 -10.40
N ASP A 253 -4.21 -16.42 -11.38
CA ASP A 253 -3.19 -16.74 -12.39
C ASP A 253 -3.25 -15.81 -13.62
N ILE A 254 -4.15 -14.85 -13.60
CA ILE A 254 -4.28 -13.84 -14.67
C ILE A 254 -4.01 -12.43 -14.13
N THR A 255 -3.45 -11.59 -14.99
CA THR A 255 -3.17 -10.17 -14.69
C THR A 255 -3.39 -9.32 -15.94
N TYR A 256 -3.22 -8.00 -15.79
CA TYR A 256 -3.24 -7.05 -16.89
C TYR A 256 -2.15 -7.36 -17.92
N ASP A 257 -2.50 -7.31 -19.19
CA ASP A 257 -1.57 -7.56 -20.30
C ASP A 257 -0.42 -6.54 -20.32
N PHE A 258 0.81 -7.01 -20.46
CA PHE A 258 2.02 -6.19 -20.45
C PHE A 258 2.00 -5.10 -21.53
N SER A 259 1.35 -5.37 -22.66
CA SER A 259 1.25 -4.40 -23.77
C SER A 259 0.52 -3.11 -23.40
N ILE A 260 -0.39 -3.15 -22.40
CA ILE A 260 -1.07 -1.94 -21.88
C ILE A 260 -0.03 -0.95 -21.34
N PHE A 261 0.97 -1.46 -20.65
CA PHE A 261 2.01 -0.63 -20.03
C PHE A 261 3.09 -0.20 -21.04
N ILE A 262 3.27 -0.92 -22.14
CA ILE A 262 4.05 -0.45 -23.29
C ILE A 262 3.38 0.77 -23.94
N ILE A 263 2.05 0.76 -24.05
CA ILE A 263 1.28 1.90 -24.54
C ILE A 263 1.44 3.10 -23.61
N LEU A 264 1.27 2.88 -22.30
CA LEU A 264 1.47 3.91 -21.29
C LEU A 264 2.90 4.48 -21.33
N LYS A 265 3.92 3.62 -21.45
CA LYS A 265 5.34 4.03 -21.61
C LYS A 265 5.56 4.92 -22.82
N LYS A 266 4.99 4.55 -23.97
CA LYS A 266 5.09 5.37 -25.18
C LYS A 266 4.49 6.76 -24.98
N TRP A 267 3.30 6.84 -24.37
CA TRP A 267 2.64 8.11 -24.10
C TRP A 267 3.43 8.96 -23.12
N ILE A 268 3.85 8.41 -21.97
CA ILE A 268 4.68 9.10 -20.98
C ILE A 268 5.98 9.63 -21.64
N LYS A 269 6.62 8.83 -22.48
CA LYS A 269 7.84 9.24 -23.20
C LYS A 269 7.59 10.44 -24.12
N LEU A 270 6.46 10.48 -24.85
CA LEU A 270 6.09 11.63 -25.67
C LEU A 270 5.95 12.88 -24.82
N ILE A 271 5.20 12.82 -23.73
CA ILE A 271 5.00 13.95 -22.81
C ILE A 271 6.33 14.43 -22.21
N SER A 272 7.16 13.51 -21.76
CA SER A 272 8.48 13.82 -21.19
C SER A 272 9.45 14.41 -22.20
N SER A 273 9.20 14.20 -23.49
CA SER A 273 9.99 14.75 -24.59
C SER A 273 9.36 16.00 -25.23
N ASN A 274 8.40 16.66 -24.58
CA ASN A 274 7.67 17.83 -25.07
C ASN A 274 6.92 17.62 -26.39
N LYS A 275 6.50 16.38 -26.67
CA LYS A 275 5.71 16.02 -27.85
C LYS A 275 4.24 15.89 -27.47
N PHE A 276 3.52 17.01 -27.54
CA PHE A 276 2.16 17.14 -27.01
C PHE A 276 1.07 17.01 -28.07
N GLU A 277 1.46 16.78 -29.37
CA GLU A 277 0.49 16.64 -30.44
C GLU A 277 -0.33 15.35 -30.26
N TYR A 278 -1.63 15.53 -30.12
CA TYR A 278 -2.58 14.44 -29.92
C TYR A 278 -2.53 13.36 -31.02
N ALA A 279 -2.24 13.76 -32.26
CA ALA A 279 -2.12 12.83 -33.38
C ALA A 279 -0.99 11.79 -33.20
N ASN A 280 0.05 12.13 -32.44
CA ASN A 280 1.20 11.26 -32.18
C ASN A 280 0.95 10.28 -31.02
N PHE A 281 -0.14 10.43 -30.28
CA PHE A 281 -0.44 9.55 -29.14
C PHE A 281 -0.82 8.15 -29.63
N PRO A 282 -0.50 7.11 -28.85
CA PRO A 282 -1.01 5.75 -29.12
C PRO A 282 -2.53 5.76 -29.33
N GLU A 283 -3.01 4.93 -30.22
CA GLU A 283 -4.44 4.87 -30.57
C GLU A 283 -5.29 4.60 -29.33
N GLU A 284 -4.85 3.71 -28.45
CA GLU A 284 -5.56 3.35 -27.21
C GLU A 284 -5.70 4.55 -26.26
N ILE A 285 -4.69 5.42 -26.19
CA ILE A 285 -4.78 6.68 -25.42
C ILE A 285 -5.81 7.60 -26.07
N ARG A 286 -5.81 7.72 -27.40
CA ARG A 286 -6.78 8.54 -28.15
C ARG A 286 -8.21 8.02 -28.07
N ARG A 287 -8.39 6.72 -27.84
CA ARG A 287 -9.71 6.14 -27.55
C ARG A 287 -10.21 6.41 -26.14
N TYR A 288 -9.29 6.65 -25.19
CA TYR A 288 -9.60 6.86 -23.79
C TYR A 288 -9.75 8.35 -23.41
N ILE A 289 -9.01 9.24 -24.08
CA ILE A 289 -9.07 10.70 -23.92
C ILE A 289 -9.40 11.30 -25.27
N THR A 290 -10.42 12.15 -25.36
CA THR A 290 -10.74 12.88 -26.58
C THR A 290 -9.69 13.97 -26.88
N LYS A 291 -9.68 14.46 -28.12
CA LYS A 291 -8.79 15.56 -28.53
C LYS A 291 -9.09 16.84 -27.74
N GLU A 292 -10.34 17.11 -27.51
CA GLU A 292 -10.86 18.27 -26.78
C GLU A 292 -10.43 18.21 -25.32
N GLU A 293 -10.65 17.09 -24.63
CA GLU A 293 -10.22 16.86 -23.24
C GLU A 293 -8.71 17.03 -23.07
N TRP A 294 -7.94 16.48 -24.02
CA TRP A 294 -6.49 16.66 -23.99
C TRP A 294 -6.08 18.12 -24.17
N PHE A 295 -6.67 18.82 -25.15
CA PHE A 295 -6.33 20.19 -25.44
C PHE A 295 -6.62 21.13 -24.26
N GLU A 296 -7.79 21.00 -23.65
CA GLU A 296 -8.16 21.74 -22.44
C GLU A 296 -7.20 21.46 -21.27
N ALA A 297 -6.91 20.17 -21.01
CA ALA A 297 -5.97 19.78 -19.98
C ALA A 297 -4.55 20.31 -20.22
N HIS A 298 -4.07 20.25 -21.45
CA HIS A 298 -2.76 20.73 -21.83
C HIS A 298 -2.62 22.26 -21.67
N LEU A 299 -3.62 23.02 -22.10
CA LEU A 299 -3.67 24.47 -21.90
C LEU A 299 -3.68 24.85 -20.43
N GLU A 300 -4.47 24.16 -19.60
CA GLU A 300 -4.50 24.36 -18.15
C GLU A 300 -3.12 24.12 -17.52
N LEU A 301 -2.46 23.02 -17.92
CA LEU A 301 -1.13 22.67 -17.44
C LEU A 301 -0.09 23.74 -17.86
N GLN A 302 -0.12 24.20 -19.11
CA GLN A 302 0.81 25.22 -19.61
C GLN A 302 0.64 26.56 -18.89
N LYS A 303 -0.59 27.03 -18.71
CA LYS A 303 -0.87 28.30 -18.01
C LYS A 303 -0.33 28.34 -16.59
N ASN A 304 -0.22 27.17 -15.94
CA ASN A 304 0.14 27.05 -14.53
C ASN A 304 1.58 26.58 -14.30
N THR A 305 2.42 26.55 -15.33
CA THR A 305 3.80 26.03 -15.24
C THR A 305 4.77 26.90 -16.01
N SER A 306 5.96 27.10 -15.44
CA SER A 306 7.01 27.92 -16.01
C SER A 306 8.11 27.13 -16.73
N ASN A 307 8.16 25.81 -16.53
CA ASN A 307 9.20 24.95 -17.11
C ASN A 307 8.75 23.49 -17.18
N GLN A 308 9.50 22.67 -17.89
CA GLN A 308 9.22 21.25 -18.10
C GLN A 308 9.08 20.46 -16.79
N LYS A 309 9.91 20.70 -15.79
CA LYS A 309 9.83 20.00 -14.50
C LYS A 309 8.51 20.28 -13.80
N SER A 310 8.08 21.53 -13.75
CA SER A 310 6.80 21.92 -13.17
C SER A 310 5.61 21.40 -13.97
N TYR A 311 5.74 21.37 -15.31
CA TYR A 311 4.72 20.76 -16.19
C TYR A 311 4.53 19.27 -15.88
N LEU A 312 5.61 18.49 -15.85
CA LEU A 312 5.55 17.05 -15.56
C LEU A 312 4.99 16.76 -14.16
N LYS A 313 5.40 17.56 -13.15
CA LYS A 313 4.83 17.43 -11.81
C LYS A 313 3.30 17.58 -11.82
N ARG A 314 2.77 18.60 -12.50
CA ARG A 314 1.31 18.83 -12.60
C ARG A 314 0.64 17.81 -13.52
N PHE A 315 1.31 17.41 -14.60
CA PHE A 315 0.81 16.35 -15.49
C PHE A 315 0.54 15.06 -14.71
N PHE A 316 1.51 14.57 -13.96
CA PHE A 316 1.33 13.34 -13.16
C PHE A 316 0.38 13.54 -11.96
N ALA A 317 0.22 14.76 -11.45
CA ALA A 317 -0.80 15.02 -10.44
C ALA A 317 -2.23 14.94 -11.02
N LYS A 318 -2.42 15.31 -12.31
CA LYS A 318 -3.70 15.20 -13.03
C LYS A 318 -3.94 13.78 -13.55
N TYR A 319 -2.94 13.17 -14.20
CA TYR A 319 -2.96 11.80 -14.73
C TYR A 319 -2.31 10.85 -13.70
N ASP A 320 -2.93 10.78 -12.54
CA ASP A 320 -2.42 10.09 -11.35
C ASP A 320 -2.69 8.58 -11.36
N ALA A 321 -2.40 7.90 -10.26
CA ALA A 321 -2.60 6.45 -10.13
C ALA A 321 -4.06 6.02 -10.34
N PHE A 322 -5.05 6.88 -9.99
CA PHE A 322 -6.47 6.60 -10.28
C PHE A 322 -6.78 6.66 -11.76
N TRP A 323 -6.26 7.69 -12.43
CA TRP A 323 -6.41 7.81 -13.86
C TRP A 323 -5.77 6.62 -14.58
N VAL A 324 -4.54 6.26 -14.19
CA VAL A 324 -3.84 5.10 -14.75
C VAL A 324 -4.61 3.81 -14.53
N LEU A 325 -5.14 3.58 -13.31
CA LEU A 325 -5.95 2.40 -13.01
C LEU A 325 -7.21 2.34 -13.87
N LYS A 326 -7.91 3.47 -14.05
CA LYS A 326 -9.09 3.54 -14.91
C LYS A 326 -8.74 3.29 -16.39
N PHE A 327 -7.62 3.82 -16.86
CA PHE A 327 -7.12 3.55 -18.20
C PHE A 327 -6.82 2.07 -18.39
N VAL A 328 -6.12 1.43 -17.47
CA VAL A 328 -5.83 -0.01 -17.50
C VAL A 328 -7.13 -0.83 -17.55
N HIS A 329 -8.12 -0.47 -16.73
CA HIS A 329 -9.43 -1.13 -16.74
C HIS A 329 -10.17 -0.89 -18.06
N PHE A 330 -10.16 0.32 -18.61
CA PHE A 330 -10.78 0.61 -19.91
C PHE A 330 -10.18 -0.27 -21.01
N ILE A 331 -8.84 -0.39 -21.06
CA ILE A 331 -8.18 -1.25 -22.04
C ILE A 331 -8.51 -2.72 -21.80
N LYS A 332 -8.47 -3.17 -20.56
CA LYS A 332 -8.83 -4.55 -20.19
C LYS A 332 -10.25 -4.92 -20.61
N ASP A 333 -11.20 -4.03 -20.41
CA ASP A 333 -12.62 -4.31 -20.61
C ASP A 333 -13.04 -4.17 -22.09
N ASN A 334 -12.34 -3.35 -22.89
CA ASN A 334 -12.75 -3.01 -24.23
C ASN A 334 -11.81 -3.51 -25.35
N LEU A 335 -10.53 -3.71 -25.05
CA LEU A 335 -9.53 -3.96 -26.10
C LEU A 335 -8.66 -5.20 -25.86
N ARG A 336 -8.31 -5.52 -24.61
CA ARG A 336 -7.35 -6.56 -24.26
C ARG A 336 -7.71 -7.17 -22.93
N SER A 337 -8.20 -8.40 -22.91
CA SER A 337 -8.50 -9.13 -21.66
C SER A 337 -7.23 -9.43 -20.86
N ASN A 338 -7.42 -9.74 -19.56
CA ASN A 338 -6.35 -10.25 -18.72
C ASN A 338 -5.75 -11.55 -19.30
N THR A 339 -4.45 -11.71 -19.13
CA THR A 339 -3.69 -12.86 -19.62
C THR A 339 -2.82 -13.48 -18.52
N SER A 340 -2.09 -14.56 -18.83
CA SER A 340 -1.28 -15.30 -17.86
C SER A 340 -0.36 -14.39 -17.05
N LEU A 341 -0.44 -14.49 -15.72
CA LEU A 341 0.40 -13.73 -14.79
C LEU A 341 1.89 -14.02 -15.02
N VAL A 342 2.29 -15.30 -15.06
CA VAL A 342 3.70 -15.71 -15.26
C VAL A 342 4.26 -15.19 -16.58
N ASN A 343 3.49 -15.25 -17.66
CA ASN A 343 3.94 -14.77 -18.96
C ASN A 343 4.14 -13.25 -18.96
N ASN A 344 3.26 -12.49 -18.32
CA ASN A 344 3.39 -11.04 -18.23
C ASN A 344 4.56 -10.61 -17.35
N VAL A 345 4.82 -11.33 -16.25
CA VAL A 345 6.00 -11.11 -15.42
C VAL A 345 7.28 -11.43 -16.21
N GLU A 346 7.31 -12.53 -16.96
CA GLU A 346 8.43 -12.87 -17.82
C GLU A 346 8.72 -11.78 -18.85
N LEU A 347 7.67 -11.27 -19.53
CA LEU A 347 7.81 -10.16 -20.49
C LEU A 347 8.38 -8.90 -19.83
N LEU A 348 7.92 -8.55 -18.63
CA LEU A 348 8.45 -7.44 -17.87
C LEU A 348 9.92 -7.63 -17.51
N LEU A 349 10.31 -8.81 -17.02
CA LEU A 349 11.68 -9.12 -16.63
C LEU A 349 12.62 -9.15 -17.85
N LYS A 350 12.19 -9.77 -18.95
CA LYS A 350 12.93 -9.73 -20.23
C LYS A 350 13.15 -8.31 -20.74
N ALA A 351 12.13 -7.44 -20.64
CA ALA A 351 12.25 -6.03 -21.01
C ALA A 351 13.22 -5.24 -20.14
N GLN A 352 13.62 -5.77 -18.99
CA GLN A 352 14.66 -5.25 -18.09
C GLN A 352 15.98 -6.06 -18.15
N ASN A 353 16.14 -6.97 -19.14
CA ASN A 353 17.29 -7.85 -19.33
C ASN A 353 17.52 -8.82 -18.13
N ILE A 354 16.44 -9.27 -17.48
CA ILE A 354 16.49 -10.22 -16.37
C ILE A 354 15.93 -11.57 -16.86
N MET A 355 16.73 -12.63 -16.70
CA MET A 355 16.31 -13.98 -17.00
C MET A 355 15.48 -14.56 -15.85
N CYS A 356 14.43 -15.30 -16.16
CA CYS A 356 13.60 -16.04 -15.21
C CYS A 356 12.96 -17.26 -15.88
N SER A 357 12.55 -18.23 -15.09
CA SER A 357 11.68 -19.32 -15.54
C SER A 357 10.19 -18.92 -15.46
N ASN A 358 9.30 -19.81 -15.89
CA ASN A 358 7.86 -19.69 -15.74
C ASN A 358 7.35 -20.19 -14.37
N ASP A 359 8.21 -20.20 -13.35
CA ASP A 359 7.83 -20.52 -11.98
C ASP A 359 7.41 -19.26 -11.20
N LYS A 360 6.21 -19.30 -10.59
CA LYS A 360 5.63 -18.17 -9.86
C LYS A 360 6.45 -17.77 -8.64
N LEU A 361 7.00 -18.75 -7.93
CA LEU A 361 7.78 -18.50 -6.73
C LEU A 361 9.11 -17.84 -7.08
N GLU A 362 9.81 -18.38 -8.10
CA GLU A 362 11.05 -17.77 -8.58
C GLU A 362 10.82 -16.32 -9.04
N GLN A 363 9.78 -16.09 -9.85
CA GLN A 363 9.42 -14.74 -10.32
C GLN A 363 9.09 -13.79 -9.15
N LEU A 364 8.36 -14.28 -8.13
CA LEU A 364 8.06 -13.50 -6.93
C LEU A 364 9.34 -13.10 -6.19
N LEU A 365 10.26 -14.05 -5.97
CA LEU A 365 11.52 -13.77 -5.30
C LEU A 365 12.41 -12.79 -6.08
N ILE A 366 12.42 -12.86 -7.40
CA ILE A 366 13.10 -11.87 -8.25
C ILE A 366 12.48 -10.48 -8.07
N LEU A 367 11.14 -10.35 -8.12
CA LEU A 367 10.49 -9.05 -7.95
C LEU A 367 10.65 -8.49 -6.53
N ARG A 368 10.69 -9.32 -5.47
CA ARG A 368 11.02 -8.90 -4.10
C ARG A 368 12.42 -8.25 -4.05
N LYS A 369 13.41 -8.91 -4.65
CA LYS A 369 14.79 -8.36 -4.73
C LYS A 369 14.87 -7.06 -5.53
N LEU A 370 14.11 -6.95 -6.63
CA LEU A 370 14.06 -5.73 -7.44
C LEU A 370 13.43 -4.56 -6.68
N ASP A 371 12.38 -4.82 -5.89
CA ASP A 371 11.76 -3.78 -5.07
C ASP A 371 12.75 -3.23 -4.03
N ILE A 372 13.49 -4.12 -3.34
CA ILE A 372 14.52 -3.73 -2.36
C ILE A 372 15.62 -2.89 -3.04
N LYS A 373 16.14 -3.34 -4.17
CA LYS A 373 17.21 -2.63 -4.89
C LYS A 373 16.78 -1.25 -5.34
N LYS A 374 15.59 -1.11 -5.92
CA LYS A 374 15.06 0.19 -6.39
C LYS A 374 14.78 1.16 -5.25
N GLY A 375 14.28 0.67 -4.12
CA GLY A 375 14.07 1.51 -2.94
C GLY A 375 15.38 2.03 -2.34
N ALA A 376 16.45 1.25 -2.38
CA ALA A 376 17.78 1.68 -1.93
C ALA A 376 18.46 2.68 -2.89
N GLU A 377 18.10 2.70 -4.17
CA GLU A 377 18.63 3.61 -5.20
C GLU A 377 17.79 4.89 -5.36
N ALA A 378 16.63 4.99 -4.71
CA ALA A 378 15.79 6.19 -4.76
C ALA A 378 16.48 7.34 -4.02
N PRO A 379 16.59 8.56 -4.64
CA PRO A 379 17.34 9.68 -4.09
C PRO A 379 16.72 10.29 -2.85
#